data_489bd1f5ea98106f7f248b566ff85724
#
_entry.id   489bd1f5ea98106f7f248b566ff85724
#
_cell.length_a   1.000
_cell.length_b   1.000
_cell.length_c   1.000
_cell.angle_alpha   90.00
_cell.angle_beta   90.00
_cell.angle_gamma   90.00
#
_symmetry.space_group_name_H-M   'P 1'
#
loop_
_entity.id
_entity.type
_entity.pdbx_description
1 polymer ?
#
loop_
_entity_poly.entity_id
_entity_poly.type
_entity_poly.pdbx_seq_one_letter_code
_entity_poly.pdbx_strand_id
1 'polypeptide(L)'
;MFQRPPIITCREAYESATKRGFNPLCEDAWRLPMAIDLRREIQREMFGKNDASGNQKFYKYCLEHKPLVCEECGCPINHPSAYNVSHILTRGAHPEMAHDPRNVNILCPKHHSAWENGDRQSMLIYNRNERIIKQLKKEYQ
;
A
#
# COMPACT_ATOMS: atom_id res chain seq x y z
N MET A 1 23.77 -18.06 2.51
CA MET A 1 23.72 -16.86 3.34
C MET A 1 22.86 -15.80 2.66
N PHE A 2 21.82 -15.34 3.36
CA PHE A 2 20.94 -14.31 2.82
C PHE A 2 21.59 -12.94 2.90
N GLN A 3 21.84 -12.33 1.76
CA GLN A 3 22.19 -10.93 1.72
C GLN A 3 20.92 -10.11 1.63
N ARG A 4 20.78 -9.11 2.47
CA ARG A 4 19.68 -8.16 2.34
C ARG A 4 19.85 -7.42 1.00
N PRO A 5 18.79 -7.23 0.20
CA PRO A 5 18.91 -6.42 -0.99
C PRO A 5 19.38 -5.01 -0.63
N PRO A 6 20.22 -4.39 -1.45
CA PRO A 6 20.68 -3.01 -1.18
C PRO A 6 19.49 -2.06 -1.20
N ILE A 7 19.58 -1.03 -0.36
CA ILE A 7 18.54 0.01 -0.32
C ILE A 7 18.64 0.83 -1.60
N ILE A 8 17.51 1.00 -2.29
CA ILE A 8 17.43 1.87 -3.47
C ILE A 8 17.39 3.31 -2.97
N THR A 9 18.46 4.06 -3.21
CA THR A 9 18.63 5.39 -2.63
C THR A 9 18.49 6.54 -3.63
N CYS A 10 18.48 6.25 -4.93
CA CYS A 10 18.43 7.29 -5.94
C CYS A 10 17.67 6.83 -7.19
N ARG A 11 17.34 7.80 -8.04
CA ARG A 11 16.58 7.58 -9.27
C ARG A 11 17.30 6.61 -10.22
N GLU A 12 18.58 6.72 -10.36
CA GLU A 12 19.37 5.84 -11.25
C GLU A 12 19.29 4.39 -10.80
N ALA A 13 19.40 4.15 -9.50
CA ALA A 13 19.30 2.79 -8.96
C ALA A 13 17.89 2.22 -9.17
N TYR A 14 16.86 3.05 -9.02
CA TYR A 14 15.48 2.65 -9.27
C TYR A 14 15.27 2.29 -10.75
N GLU A 15 15.72 3.13 -11.66
CA GLU A 15 15.60 2.88 -13.10
C GLU A 15 16.37 1.64 -13.53
N SER A 16 17.57 1.44 -12.98
CA SER A 16 18.39 0.25 -13.25
C SER A 16 17.68 -1.01 -12.77
N ALA A 17 17.10 -0.98 -11.56
CA ALA A 17 16.34 -2.11 -11.04
C ALA A 17 15.11 -2.42 -11.91
N THR A 18 14.43 -1.40 -12.41
CA THR A 18 13.27 -1.53 -13.29
C THR A 18 13.68 -2.21 -14.61
N LYS A 19 14.81 -1.84 -15.18
CA LYS A 19 15.34 -2.48 -16.40
C LYS A 19 15.68 -3.94 -16.18
N ARG A 20 16.08 -4.33 -14.96
CA ARG A 20 16.43 -5.71 -14.63
C ARG A 20 15.25 -6.56 -14.17
N GLY A 21 14.02 -6.06 -14.36
CA GLY A 21 12.80 -6.79 -14.05
C GLY A 21 12.08 -6.33 -12.79
N PHE A 22 12.60 -5.35 -12.08
CA PHE A 22 11.88 -4.72 -10.98
C PHE A 22 10.68 -3.98 -11.56
N ASN A 23 9.48 -4.43 -11.23
CA ASN A 23 8.25 -3.79 -11.70
C ASN A 23 7.68 -2.90 -10.60
N PRO A 24 7.77 -1.57 -10.71
CA PRO A 24 7.25 -0.67 -9.69
C PRO A 24 5.73 -0.76 -9.50
N LEU A 25 5.02 -1.37 -10.46
CA LEU A 25 3.59 -1.59 -10.38
C LEU A 25 3.24 -2.87 -9.61
N CYS A 26 4.23 -3.72 -9.32
CA CYS A 26 4.02 -4.95 -8.56
C CYS A 26 4.05 -4.65 -7.06
N GLU A 27 3.12 -5.25 -6.30
CA GLU A 27 3.07 -5.07 -4.83
C GLU A 27 4.41 -5.43 -4.17
N ASP A 28 5.05 -6.50 -4.64
CA ASP A 28 6.34 -6.94 -4.08
C ASP A 28 7.43 -5.89 -4.25
N ALA A 29 7.36 -5.08 -5.32
CA ALA A 29 8.32 -4.02 -5.55
C ALA A 29 8.24 -2.94 -4.46
N TRP A 30 7.03 -2.66 -3.94
CA TRP A 30 6.86 -1.69 -2.88
C TRP A 30 7.42 -2.15 -1.54
N ARG A 31 7.66 -3.46 -1.38
CA ARG A 31 8.26 -4.03 -0.17
C ARG A 31 9.78 -3.97 -0.18
N LEU A 32 10.40 -3.65 -1.31
CA LEU A 32 11.85 -3.53 -1.38
C LEU A 32 12.32 -2.30 -0.60
N PRO A 33 13.47 -2.40 0.09
CA PRO A 33 14.03 -1.24 0.80
C PRO A 33 14.29 -0.09 -0.17
N MET A 34 13.81 1.10 0.19
CA MET A 34 13.94 2.29 -0.64
C MET A 34 14.06 3.51 0.26
N ALA A 35 14.92 4.47 -0.13
CA ALA A 35 15.01 5.74 0.56
C ALA A 35 13.64 6.43 0.55
N ILE A 36 13.24 7.00 1.69
CA ILE A 36 11.89 7.55 1.83
C ILE A 36 11.63 8.72 0.87
N ASP A 37 12.64 9.54 0.61
CA ASP A 37 12.48 10.66 -0.32
C ASP A 37 12.20 10.19 -1.74
N LEU A 38 12.89 9.11 -2.17
CA LEU A 38 12.66 8.51 -3.47
C LEU A 38 11.28 7.85 -3.53
N ARG A 39 10.88 7.17 -2.47
CA ARG A 39 9.56 6.55 -2.37
C ARG A 39 8.45 7.58 -2.50
N ARG A 40 8.57 8.71 -1.82
CA ARG A 40 7.62 9.83 -1.91
C ARG A 40 7.57 10.43 -3.31
N GLU A 41 8.73 10.57 -3.95
CA GLU A 41 8.82 11.09 -5.31
C GLU A 41 8.10 10.17 -6.30
N ILE A 42 8.32 8.88 -6.20
CA ILE A 42 7.67 7.89 -7.06
C ILE A 42 6.15 7.89 -6.86
N GLN A 43 5.69 7.95 -5.61
CA GLN A 43 4.27 8.02 -5.31
C GLN A 43 3.63 9.26 -5.94
N ARG A 44 4.31 10.40 -5.84
CA ARG A 44 3.82 11.65 -6.43
C ARG A 44 3.74 11.59 -7.96
N GLU A 45 4.72 10.95 -8.59
CA GLU A 45 4.70 10.76 -10.04
C GLU A 45 3.57 9.84 -10.48
N MET A 46 3.34 8.74 -9.74
CA MET A 46 2.32 7.76 -10.12
C MET A 46 0.91 8.26 -9.86
N PHE A 47 0.69 8.93 -8.74
CA PHE A 47 -0.66 9.22 -8.25
C PHE A 47 -0.97 10.72 -8.12
N GLY A 48 0.05 11.57 -8.08
CA GLY A 48 -0.14 12.98 -7.80
C GLY A 48 -0.33 13.26 -6.31
N LYS A 49 -1.14 14.26 -5.99
CA LYS A 49 -1.37 14.70 -4.61
C LYS A 49 -2.43 13.86 -3.93
N ASN A 50 -2.47 13.94 -2.59
CA ASN A 50 -3.55 13.35 -1.78
C ASN A 50 -4.81 14.23 -1.89
N ASP A 51 -5.45 14.15 -3.05
CA ASP A 51 -6.71 14.81 -3.37
C ASP A 51 -7.62 13.83 -4.13
N ALA A 52 -8.81 14.26 -4.51
CA ALA A 52 -9.78 13.38 -5.17
C ALA A 52 -9.21 12.71 -6.42
N SER A 53 -8.48 13.45 -7.26
CA SER A 53 -7.89 12.93 -8.49
C SER A 53 -6.77 11.91 -8.21
N GLY A 54 -5.87 12.25 -7.30
CA GLY A 54 -4.77 11.37 -6.91
C GLY A 54 -5.28 10.10 -6.23
N ASN A 55 -6.32 10.24 -5.39
CA ASN A 55 -6.93 9.09 -4.71
C ASN A 55 -7.57 8.13 -5.70
N GLN A 56 -8.24 8.64 -6.74
CA GLN A 56 -8.82 7.78 -7.78
C GLN A 56 -7.75 6.99 -8.52
N LYS A 57 -6.65 7.62 -8.88
CA LYS A 57 -5.51 6.95 -9.53
C LYS A 57 -4.93 5.86 -8.63
N PHE A 58 -4.80 6.16 -7.35
CA PHE A 58 -4.27 5.21 -6.37
C PHE A 58 -5.20 4.01 -6.18
N TYR A 59 -6.51 4.24 -6.03
CA TYR A 59 -7.47 3.14 -5.88
C TYR A 59 -7.50 2.25 -7.12
N LYS A 60 -7.46 2.85 -8.30
CA LYS A 60 -7.40 2.10 -9.55
C LYS A 60 -6.15 1.21 -9.59
N TYR A 61 -4.99 1.76 -9.22
CA TYR A 61 -3.75 1.01 -9.13
C TYR A 61 -3.89 -0.20 -8.19
N CYS A 62 -4.42 0.02 -6.99
CA CYS A 62 -4.59 -1.06 -6.01
C CYS A 62 -5.50 -2.17 -6.53
N LEU A 63 -6.61 -1.79 -7.17
CA LEU A 63 -7.57 -2.77 -7.72
C LEU A 63 -7.00 -3.53 -8.92
N GLU A 64 -6.10 -2.94 -9.68
CA GLU A 64 -5.47 -3.58 -10.83
C GLU A 64 -4.31 -4.51 -10.43
N HIS A 65 -3.62 -4.24 -9.31
CA HIS A 65 -2.38 -4.91 -8.96
C HIS A 65 -2.43 -5.77 -7.70
N LYS A 66 -3.52 -5.70 -6.93
CA LYS A 66 -3.72 -6.54 -5.75
C LYS A 66 -4.75 -7.63 -6.05
N PRO A 67 -4.65 -8.81 -5.40
CA PRO A 67 -5.69 -9.83 -5.54
C PRO A 67 -7.05 -9.30 -5.11
N LEU A 68 -8.08 -9.54 -5.92
CA LEU A 68 -9.45 -9.08 -5.65
C LEU A 68 -10.20 -10.07 -4.77
N VAL A 69 -9.66 -10.27 -3.59
CA VAL A 69 -10.18 -11.17 -2.56
C VAL A 69 -10.09 -10.44 -1.23
N CYS A 70 -11.13 -10.51 -0.41
CA CYS A 70 -11.10 -9.90 0.92
C CYS A 70 -9.98 -10.52 1.76
N GLU A 71 -9.05 -9.70 2.25
CA GLU A 71 -7.91 -10.18 3.02
C GLU A 71 -8.32 -10.74 4.39
N GLU A 72 -9.51 -10.39 4.87
CA GLU A 72 -10.01 -10.90 6.14
C GLU A 72 -10.76 -12.23 6.01
N CYS A 73 -11.74 -12.32 5.11
CA CYS A 73 -12.61 -13.49 5.03
C CYS A 73 -12.40 -14.34 3.78
N GLY A 74 -11.59 -13.91 2.83
CA GLY A 74 -11.30 -14.67 1.62
C GLY A 74 -12.39 -14.65 0.57
N CYS A 75 -13.47 -13.88 0.76
CA CYS A 75 -14.53 -13.85 -0.25
C CYS A 75 -14.05 -13.09 -1.51
N PRO A 76 -14.43 -13.55 -2.72
CA PRO A 76 -14.06 -12.85 -3.94
C PRO A 76 -14.77 -11.50 -4.06
N ILE A 77 -14.07 -10.51 -4.61
CA ILE A 77 -14.63 -9.19 -4.87
C ILE A 77 -15.07 -9.17 -6.34
N ASN A 78 -16.37 -9.41 -6.58
CA ASN A 78 -16.90 -9.53 -7.94
C ASN A 78 -17.14 -8.19 -8.62
N HIS A 79 -17.39 -7.14 -7.84
CA HIS A 79 -17.64 -5.79 -8.35
C HIS A 79 -16.69 -4.82 -7.63
N PRO A 80 -15.39 -4.84 -8.00
CA PRO A 80 -14.41 -4.01 -7.29
C PRO A 80 -14.69 -2.52 -7.47
N SER A 81 -14.54 -1.78 -6.36
CA SER A 81 -14.71 -0.34 -6.33
C SER A 81 -13.71 0.26 -5.34
N ALA A 82 -13.61 1.57 -5.33
CA ALA A 82 -12.76 2.29 -4.38
C ALA A 82 -13.07 1.91 -2.93
N TYR A 83 -14.31 1.55 -2.62
CA TYR A 83 -14.71 1.14 -1.27
C TYR A 83 -14.03 -0.14 -0.79
N ASN A 84 -13.52 -0.95 -1.71
CA ASN A 84 -12.78 -2.16 -1.35
C ASN A 84 -11.32 -1.87 -0.98
N VAL A 85 -10.82 -0.66 -1.23
CA VAL A 85 -9.47 -0.25 -0.85
C VAL A 85 -9.54 0.41 0.52
N SER A 86 -9.14 -0.34 1.55
CA SER A 86 -9.23 0.09 2.94
C SER A 86 -7.87 0.56 3.44
N HIS A 87 -7.75 1.83 3.83
CA HIS A 87 -6.52 2.35 4.41
C HIS A 87 -6.31 1.78 5.82
N ILE A 88 -5.11 1.28 6.07
CA ILE A 88 -4.71 0.80 7.40
C ILE A 88 -4.56 1.98 8.33
N LEU A 89 -3.77 2.98 7.93
CA LEU A 89 -3.68 4.29 8.58
C LEU A 89 -4.41 5.30 7.72
N THR A 90 -5.33 6.06 8.30
CA THR A 90 -6.24 6.91 7.53
C THR A 90 -5.51 8.00 6.75
N ARG A 91 -6.08 8.37 5.60
CA ARG A 91 -5.55 9.46 4.76
C ARG A 91 -5.54 10.80 5.49
N GLY A 92 -6.54 11.04 6.33
CA GLY A 92 -6.65 12.30 7.07
C GLY A 92 -5.58 12.44 8.14
N ALA A 93 -5.33 11.38 8.90
CA ALA A 93 -4.33 11.40 9.97
C ALA A 93 -2.90 11.18 9.45
N HIS A 94 -2.74 10.49 8.33
CA HIS A 94 -1.43 10.13 7.78
C HIS A 94 -1.37 10.41 6.27
N PRO A 95 -1.48 11.68 5.86
CA PRO A 95 -1.50 12.04 4.44
C PRO A 95 -0.22 11.65 3.70
N GLU A 96 0.90 11.57 4.39
CA GLU A 96 2.19 11.18 3.83
C GLU A 96 2.22 9.72 3.36
N MET A 97 1.32 8.90 3.89
CA MET A 97 1.22 7.47 3.58
C MET A 97 -0.03 7.14 2.76
N ALA A 98 -0.82 8.14 2.37
CA ALA A 98 -2.11 7.93 1.72
C ALA A 98 -1.99 7.14 0.42
N HIS A 99 -0.90 7.29 -0.31
CA HIS A 99 -0.66 6.62 -1.58
C HIS A 99 0.45 5.58 -1.52
N ASP A 100 0.69 5.01 -0.34
CA ASP A 100 1.59 3.86 -0.21
C ASP A 100 0.75 2.58 -0.32
N PRO A 101 0.98 1.74 -1.33
CA PRO A 101 0.19 0.50 -1.51
C PRO A 101 0.28 -0.47 -0.34
N ARG A 102 1.31 -0.36 0.49
CA ARG A 102 1.44 -1.18 1.71
C ARG A 102 0.49 -0.74 2.81
N ASN A 103 -0.05 0.49 2.73
CA ASN A 103 -0.95 1.06 3.73
C ASN A 103 -2.42 0.78 3.44
N VAL A 104 -2.71 -0.24 2.64
CA VAL A 104 -4.10 -0.61 2.32
C VAL A 104 -4.30 -2.12 2.37
N ASN A 105 -5.51 -2.51 2.71
CA ASN A 105 -6.02 -3.87 2.54
C ASN A 105 -7.13 -3.85 1.49
N ILE A 106 -7.28 -4.96 0.76
CA ILE A 106 -8.48 -5.18 -0.04
C ILE A 106 -9.48 -5.91 0.86
N LEU A 107 -10.62 -5.27 1.10
CA LEU A 107 -11.65 -5.80 2.01
C LEU A 107 -13.02 -5.72 1.38
N CYS A 108 -13.88 -6.70 1.69
CA CYS A 108 -15.29 -6.60 1.37
C CYS A 108 -15.93 -5.49 2.23
N PRO A 109 -17.13 -4.97 1.85
CA PRO A 109 -17.73 -3.87 2.59
C PRO A 109 -17.91 -4.13 4.08
N LYS A 110 -18.27 -5.36 4.44
CA LYS A 110 -18.44 -5.75 5.85
C LYS A 110 -17.13 -5.56 6.64
N HIS A 111 -16.01 -6.04 6.09
CA HIS A 111 -14.73 -6.01 6.81
C HIS A 111 -14.04 -4.66 6.69
N HIS A 112 -14.29 -3.90 5.64
CA HIS A 112 -13.86 -2.49 5.57
C HIS A 112 -14.50 -1.70 6.72
N SER A 113 -15.81 -1.84 6.88
CA SER A 113 -16.54 -1.19 7.98
C SER A 113 -16.04 -1.66 9.35
N ALA A 114 -15.76 -2.96 9.49
CA ALA A 114 -15.25 -3.51 10.74
C ALA A 114 -13.88 -2.94 11.10
N TRP A 115 -13.00 -2.74 10.12
CA TRP A 115 -11.69 -2.14 10.36
C TRP A 115 -11.81 -0.67 10.77
N GLU A 116 -12.67 0.09 10.12
CA GLU A 116 -12.82 1.53 10.41
C GLU A 116 -13.58 1.81 11.71
N ASN A 117 -14.66 1.07 11.96
CA ASN A 117 -15.62 1.42 13.01
C ASN A 117 -15.89 0.30 14.02
N GLY A 118 -15.37 -0.90 13.79
CA GLY A 118 -15.65 -2.06 14.61
C GLY A 118 -14.48 -2.46 15.51
N ASP A 119 -14.53 -3.70 15.97
CA ASP A 119 -13.48 -4.29 16.80
C ASP A 119 -12.39 -4.87 15.89
N ARG A 120 -11.49 -4.01 15.47
CA ARG A 120 -10.38 -4.42 14.60
C ARG A 120 -9.42 -5.40 15.27
N GLN A 121 -9.35 -5.39 16.62
CA GLN A 121 -8.46 -6.30 17.33
C GLN A 121 -8.87 -7.76 17.19
N SER A 122 -10.14 -8.04 16.94
CA SER A 122 -10.63 -9.39 16.71
C SER A 122 -10.45 -9.88 15.28
N MET A 123 -10.03 -9.01 14.35
CA MET A 123 -9.84 -9.37 12.95
C MET A 123 -8.54 -10.15 12.75
N LEU A 124 -8.57 -11.10 11.81
CA LEU A 124 -7.40 -11.91 11.47
C LEU A 124 -6.23 -11.07 10.95
N ILE A 125 -6.53 -9.98 10.23
CA ILE A 125 -5.50 -9.11 9.68
C ILE A 125 -4.89 -8.16 10.70
N TYR A 126 -5.41 -8.09 11.93
CA TYR A 126 -4.98 -7.09 12.92
C TYR A 126 -3.47 -7.15 13.20
N ASN A 127 -2.95 -8.33 13.53
CA ASN A 127 -1.53 -8.47 13.88
C ASN A 127 -0.62 -8.15 12.70
N ARG A 128 -1.01 -8.57 11.49
CA ARG A 128 -0.27 -8.23 10.27
C ARG A 128 -0.27 -6.72 10.04
N ASN A 129 -1.41 -6.08 10.19
CA ASN A 129 -1.53 -4.64 10.02
C ASN A 129 -0.73 -3.87 11.07
N GLU A 130 -0.67 -4.35 12.31
CA GLU A 130 0.16 -3.72 13.35
C GLU A 130 1.64 -3.73 12.97
N ARG A 131 2.13 -4.81 12.38
CA ARG A 131 3.52 -4.87 11.88
C ARG A 131 3.75 -3.88 10.74
N ILE A 132 2.78 -3.77 9.83
CA ILE A 132 2.84 -2.80 8.73
C ILE A 132 2.86 -1.38 9.27
N ILE A 133 2.00 -1.06 10.23
CA ILE A 133 1.94 0.26 10.87
C ILE A 133 3.28 0.64 11.47
N LYS A 134 3.90 -0.27 12.23
CA LYS A 134 5.20 -0.02 12.86
C LYS A 134 6.27 0.27 11.81
N GLN A 135 6.30 -0.51 10.75
CA GLN A 135 7.28 -0.34 9.68
C GLN A 135 7.07 0.99 8.96
N LEU A 136 5.83 1.33 8.59
CA LEU A 136 5.53 2.57 7.88
C LEU A 136 5.87 3.79 8.74
N LYS A 137 5.50 3.78 10.01
CA LYS A 137 5.81 4.90 10.92
C LYS A 137 7.31 5.08 11.06
N LYS A 138 8.07 4.00 11.09
CA LYS A 138 9.53 4.06 11.16
C LYS A 138 10.13 4.66 9.88
N GLU A 139 9.64 4.26 8.72
CA GLU A 139 10.16 4.74 7.43
C GLU A 139 9.82 6.21 7.16
N TYR A 140 8.64 6.66 7.58
CA TYR A 140 8.14 8.00 7.27
C TYR A 140 8.48 9.05 8.33
N GLN A 141 9.25 8.69 9.33
CA GLN A 141 9.72 9.66 10.33
C GLN A 141 10.72 10.65 9.78
#